data_4e46e66fb2bb572e200d6b13d2864e80
#
_entry.id   4e46e66fb2bb572e200d6b13d2864e80
#
_cell.length_a   1.000
_cell.length_b   1.000
_cell.length_c   1.000
_cell.angle_alpha   90.00
_cell.angle_beta   90.00
_cell.angle_gamma   90.00
#
_symmetry.space_group_name_H-M   'P 1'
#
loop_
_entity.id
_entity.type
_entity.pdbx_description
1 polymer ?
#
loop_
_entity_poly.entity_id
_entity_poly.type
_entity_poly.pdbx_seq_one_letter_code
_entity_poly.pdbx_strand_id
1 'polypeptide(L)'
;MIKYQSTRDSGEVKSAAGAIIQGIAEGKGLFVPCEIPKLPFDVEDMKGKSYKEIAKAVIGAFFDDYSGEEIKSCVDGAYTDKFESEDVVPVVKVGKANILELYHGRTAAFKDMALSILPYLLTAPKIGRASCRERV
;
A
#
# COMPACT_ATOMS: atom_id res chain seq x y z
N MET A 1 5.30 -15.75 -3.54
CA MET A 1 4.03 -15.00 -3.40
C MET A 1 3.67 -14.98 -1.92
N ILE A 2 3.64 -13.79 -1.35
CA ILE A 2 3.29 -13.57 0.07
C ILE A 2 1.83 -13.92 0.29
N LYS A 3 1.56 -14.66 1.36
CA LYS A 3 0.22 -15.01 1.77
C LYS A 3 -0.20 -14.16 2.97
N TYR A 4 -1.48 -13.93 3.05
CA TYR A 4 -2.13 -13.18 4.13
C TYR A 4 -3.10 -14.09 4.85
N GLN A 5 -2.99 -14.18 6.15
CA GLN A 5 -3.85 -15.02 7.00
C GLN A 5 -4.71 -14.16 7.93
N SER A 6 -5.86 -14.68 8.31
CA SER A 6 -6.70 -14.03 9.30
C SER A 6 -6.05 -14.06 10.69
N THR A 7 -6.19 -12.97 11.45
CA THR A 7 -5.73 -12.92 12.85
C THR A 7 -6.54 -13.79 13.80
N ARG A 8 -7.69 -14.31 13.36
CA ARG A 8 -8.58 -15.18 14.16
C ARG A 8 -8.65 -16.61 13.66
N ASP A 9 -8.35 -16.85 12.39
CA ASP A 9 -8.34 -18.16 11.77
C ASP A 9 -7.17 -18.27 10.81
N SER A 10 -6.13 -18.97 11.23
CA SER A 10 -4.92 -19.18 10.43
C SER A 10 -5.15 -20.07 9.19
N GLY A 11 -6.28 -20.77 9.13
CA GLY A 11 -6.68 -21.55 7.95
C GLY A 11 -7.24 -20.69 6.82
N GLU A 12 -7.72 -19.48 7.13
CA GLU A 12 -8.18 -18.54 6.11
C GLU A 12 -7.01 -17.74 5.53
N VAL A 13 -6.53 -18.18 4.37
CA VAL A 13 -5.35 -17.63 3.69
C VAL A 13 -5.71 -17.09 2.31
N LYS A 14 -5.25 -15.88 2.00
CA LYS A 14 -5.49 -15.18 0.73
C LYS A 14 -4.18 -14.65 0.13
N SER A 15 -4.22 -14.26 -1.14
CA SER A 15 -3.23 -13.35 -1.73
C SER A 15 -3.46 -11.91 -1.26
N ALA A 16 -2.54 -10.98 -1.49
CA ALA A 16 -2.72 -9.58 -1.12
C ALA A 16 -3.97 -8.98 -1.78
N ALA A 17 -4.15 -9.16 -3.08
CA ALA A 17 -5.34 -8.71 -3.79
C ALA A 17 -6.63 -9.35 -3.25
N GLY A 18 -6.59 -10.65 -2.93
CA GLY A 18 -7.72 -11.37 -2.33
C GLY A 18 -8.10 -10.82 -0.96
N ALA A 19 -7.11 -10.52 -0.12
CA ALA A 19 -7.32 -9.95 1.21
C ALA A 19 -7.90 -8.53 1.12
N ILE A 20 -7.39 -7.69 0.22
CA ILE A 20 -7.90 -6.32 0.00
C ILE A 20 -9.34 -6.35 -0.51
N ILE A 21 -9.66 -7.23 -1.47
CA ILE A 21 -11.01 -7.32 -2.04
C ILE A 21 -12.03 -7.81 -1.01
N GLN A 22 -11.65 -8.78 -0.17
CA GLN A 22 -12.52 -9.30 0.87
C GLN A 22 -12.67 -8.32 2.04
N GLY A 23 -11.60 -7.61 2.40
CA GLY A 23 -11.56 -6.65 3.50
C GLY A 23 -11.45 -7.33 4.87
N ILE A 24 -12.56 -7.77 5.43
CA ILE A 24 -12.62 -8.47 6.73
C ILE A 24 -12.72 -9.97 6.48
N ALA A 25 -11.93 -10.76 7.21
CA ALA A 25 -11.98 -12.21 7.17
C ALA A 25 -13.33 -12.76 7.69
N GLU A 26 -13.74 -13.97 7.27
CA GLU A 26 -15.03 -14.56 7.63
C GLU A 26 -15.23 -14.63 9.15
N GLY A 27 -14.17 -15.00 9.89
CA GLY A 27 -14.15 -15.00 11.36
C GLY A 27 -14.03 -13.61 12.00
N LYS A 28 -14.26 -12.51 11.25
CA LYS A 28 -14.12 -11.12 11.69
C LYS A 28 -12.69 -10.74 12.11
N GLY A 29 -11.69 -11.51 11.69
CA GLY A 29 -10.28 -11.19 11.83
C GLY A 29 -9.82 -10.19 10.77
N LEU A 30 -8.62 -9.65 10.96
CA LEU A 30 -7.92 -8.85 9.96
C LEU A 30 -6.95 -9.75 9.18
N PHE A 31 -6.71 -9.43 7.93
CA PHE A 31 -5.65 -10.09 7.16
C PHE A 31 -4.30 -9.45 7.46
N VAL A 32 -3.35 -10.28 7.84
CA VAL A 32 -1.95 -9.90 8.07
C VAL A 32 -1.05 -10.79 7.22
N PRO A 33 0.13 -10.31 6.78
CA PRO A 33 1.05 -11.15 6.02
C PRO A 33 1.55 -12.30 6.90
N CYS A 34 1.64 -13.50 6.32
CA CYS A 34 2.19 -14.68 7.02
C CYS A 34 3.68 -14.53 7.33
N GLU A 35 4.36 -13.69 6.57
CA GLU A 35 5.78 -13.35 6.75
C GLU A 35 6.01 -11.88 6.39
N ILE A 36 6.93 -11.24 7.08
CA ILE A 36 7.38 -9.90 6.73
C ILE A 36 8.42 -10.02 5.61
N PRO A 37 8.16 -9.50 4.42
CA PRO A 37 9.10 -9.58 3.32
C PRO A 37 10.39 -8.81 3.64
N LYS A 38 11.52 -9.37 3.22
CA LYS A 38 12.76 -8.60 3.19
C LYS A 38 12.65 -7.56 2.09
N LEU A 39 12.87 -6.29 2.44
CA LEU A 39 12.87 -5.23 1.43
C LEU A 39 14.05 -5.44 0.45
N PRO A 40 13.84 -5.17 -0.84
CA PRO A 40 14.87 -5.37 -1.87
C PRO A 40 15.93 -4.27 -1.90
N PHE A 41 16.03 -3.47 -0.84
CA PHE A 41 16.93 -2.33 -0.71
C PHE A 41 17.27 -2.08 0.75
N ASP A 42 18.40 -1.43 0.98
CA ASP A 42 18.76 -0.91 2.31
C ASP A 42 18.16 0.49 2.52
N VAL A 43 17.97 0.87 3.78
CA VAL A 43 17.42 2.21 4.14
C VAL A 43 18.27 3.35 3.57
N GLU A 44 19.57 3.14 3.47
CA GLU A 44 20.50 4.12 2.88
C GLU A 44 20.20 4.40 1.40
N ASP A 45 19.74 3.41 0.64
CA ASP A 45 19.37 3.54 -0.78
C ASP A 45 18.12 4.40 -0.97
N MET A 46 17.35 4.62 0.09
CA MET A 46 16.15 5.44 0.07
C MET A 46 16.43 6.92 0.32
N LYS A 47 17.65 7.30 0.71
CA LYS A 47 18.01 8.69 0.91
C LYS A 47 17.81 9.52 -0.37
N GLY A 48 17.12 10.63 -0.25
CA GLY A 48 16.82 11.53 -1.38
C GLY A 48 15.73 11.03 -2.33
N LYS A 49 15.12 9.86 -2.06
CA LYS A 49 13.97 9.38 -2.82
C LYS A 49 12.69 10.11 -2.40
N SER A 50 11.82 10.33 -3.37
CA SER A 50 10.49 10.87 -3.11
C SER A 50 9.62 9.86 -2.34
N TYR A 51 8.58 10.37 -1.66
CA TYR A 51 7.59 9.51 -1.01
C TYR A 51 7.03 8.43 -1.95
N LYS A 52 6.72 8.80 -3.21
CA LYS A 52 6.19 7.85 -4.20
C LYS A 52 7.16 6.75 -4.58
N GLU A 53 8.46 7.06 -4.68
CA GLU A 53 9.47 6.04 -4.97
C GLU A 53 9.60 5.04 -3.83
N ILE A 54 9.60 5.53 -2.58
CA ILE A 54 9.63 4.68 -1.38
C ILE A 54 8.34 3.85 -1.28
N ALA A 55 7.18 4.47 -1.49
CA ALA A 55 5.88 3.79 -1.46
C ALA A 55 5.80 2.65 -2.49
N LYS A 56 6.27 2.88 -3.73
CA LYS A 56 6.30 1.84 -4.78
C LYS A 56 7.16 0.65 -4.35
N ALA A 57 8.32 0.91 -3.77
CA ALA A 57 9.24 -0.14 -3.35
C ALA A 57 8.68 -0.95 -2.17
N VAL A 58 8.15 -0.28 -1.14
CA VAL A 58 7.58 -0.94 0.04
C VAL A 58 6.29 -1.69 -0.30
N ILE A 59 5.33 -1.04 -0.97
CA ILE A 59 4.05 -1.66 -1.33
C ILE A 59 4.28 -2.83 -2.27
N GLY A 60 5.18 -2.71 -3.25
CA GLY A 60 5.52 -3.80 -4.16
C GLY A 60 6.15 -5.01 -3.46
N ALA A 61 6.91 -4.80 -2.38
CA ALA A 61 7.45 -5.89 -1.59
C ALA A 61 6.38 -6.69 -0.83
N PHE A 62 5.30 -6.02 -0.36
CA PHE A 62 4.20 -6.68 0.34
C PHE A 62 3.14 -7.25 -0.61
N PHE A 63 2.89 -6.61 -1.73
CA PHE A 63 1.80 -6.95 -2.68
C PHE A 63 2.38 -7.53 -3.97
N ASP A 64 3.05 -8.67 -3.85
CA ASP A 64 3.79 -9.34 -4.93
C ASP A 64 2.89 -10.08 -5.95
N ASP A 65 1.57 -10.02 -5.77
CA ASP A 65 0.56 -10.45 -6.74
C ASP A 65 0.02 -9.30 -7.64
N TYR A 66 0.55 -8.07 -7.42
CA TYR A 66 0.38 -6.95 -8.33
C TYR A 66 1.64 -6.78 -9.19
N SER A 67 1.48 -6.45 -10.45
CA SER A 67 2.61 -6.09 -11.30
C SER A 67 3.23 -4.74 -10.88
N GLY A 68 4.50 -4.53 -11.23
CA GLY A 68 5.16 -3.26 -10.95
C GLY A 68 4.45 -2.05 -11.59
N GLU A 69 3.82 -2.23 -12.76
CA GLU A 69 3.04 -1.19 -13.44
C GLU A 69 1.73 -0.89 -12.69
N GLU A 70 1.05 -1.91 -12.17
CA GLU A 70 -0.14 -1.73 -11.34
C GLU A 70 0.20 -0.97 -10.05
N ILE A 71 1.25 -1.37 -9.33
CA ILE A 71 1.72 -0.67 -8.13
C ILE A 71 2.08 0.79 -8.46
N LYS A 72 2.81 1.01 -9.56
CA LYS A 72 3.15 2.36 -10.02
C LYS A 72 1.91 3.20 -10.25
N SER A 73 0.95 2.68 -10.99
CA SER A 73 -0.31 3.37 -11.29
C SER A 73 -1.11 3.68 -10.02
N CYS A 74 -1.20 2.72 -9.08
CA CYS A 74 -1.87 2.92 -7.80
C CYS A 74 -1.23 4.04 -6.98
N VAL A 75 0.09 4.04 -6.84
CA VAL A 75 0.83 5.04 -6.07
C VAL A 75 0.74 6.42 -6.73
N ASP A 76 0.94 6.49 -8.05
CA ASP A 76 0.90 7.76 -8.78
C ASP A 76 -0.49 8.39 -8.76
N GLY A 77 -1.55 7.59 -8.77
CA GLY A 77 -2.93 8.08 -8.67
C GLY A 77 -3.37 8.44 -7.24
N ALA A 78 -2.83 7.76 -6.24
CA ALA A 78 -3.19 7.97 -4.84
C ALA A 78 -2.57 9.24 -4.24
N TYR A 79 -1.27 9.42 -4.46
CA TYR A 79 -0.48 10.48 -3.84
C TYR A 79 -0.21 11.61 -4.83
N THR A 80 -1.24 12.42 -5.04
CA THR A 80 -1.25 13.57 -5.96
C THR A 80 -1.39 14.87 -5.19
N ASP A 81 -1.85 15.93 -5.86
CA ASP A 81 -2.29 17.23 -5.32
C ASP A 81 -3.43 17.16 -4.26
N LYS A 82 -3.87 15.97 -3.91
CA LYS A 82 -4.79 15.74 -2.77
C LYS A 82 -4.11 15.98 -1.41
N PHE A 83 -2.80 16.00 -1.40
CA PHE A 83 -2.00 16.33 -0.24
C PHE A 83 -1.46 17.75 -0.38
N GLU A 84 -1.54 18.53 0.69
CA GLU A 84 -1.11 19.95 0.69
C GLU A 84 0.42 20.10 0.57
N SER A 85 1.16 19.06 0.95
CA SER A 85 2.62 19.02 0.85
C SER A 85 3.07 18.19 -0.35
N GLU A 86 4.03 18.70 -1.13
CA GLU A 86 4.69 17.94 -2.22
C GLU A 86 5.39 16.68 -1.70
N ASP A 87 5.90 16.73 -0.47
CA ASP A 87 6.52 15.59 0.19
C ASP A 87 5.51 14.55 0.70
N VAL A 88 4.19 14.82 0.57
CA VAL A 88 3.07 14.01 1.07
C VAL A 88 3.07 13.93 2.60
N VAL A 89 4.17 13.52 3.20
CA VAL A 89 4.40 13.42 4.67
C VAL A 89 5.74 14.08 5.03
N PRO A 90 5.78 15.39 5.16
CA PRO A 90 7.00 16.09 5.50
C PRO A 90 7.46 15.73 6.91
N VAL A 91 8.78 15.78 7.12
CA VAL A 91 9.41 15.66 8.42
C VAL A 91 9.90 17.03 8.86
N VAL A 92 9.35 17.55 9.94
CA VAL A 92 9.78 18.83 10.52
C VAL A 92 10.63 18.64 11.77
N LYS A 93 11.66 19.45 11.94
CA LYS A 93 12.52 19.40 13.10
C LYS A 93 12.07 20.43 14.14
N VAL A 94 11.75 19.95 15.34
CA VAL A 94 11.36 20.80 16.47
C VAL A 94 12.34 20.52 17.62
N GLY A 95 13.30 21.41 17.83
CA GLY A 95 14.37 21.22 18.79
C GLY A 95 15.21 19.97 18.48
N LYS A 96 15.16 18.94 19.34
CA LYS A 96 15.85 17.66 19.15
C LYS A 96 14.97 16.57 18.52
N ALA A 97 13.66 16.82 18.35
CA ALA A 97 12.72 15.86 17.80
C ALA A 97 12.55 16.05 16.29
N ASN A 98 12.35 14.94 15.58
CA ASN A 98 11.86 14.93 14.22
C ASN A 98 10.38 14.49 14.26
N ILE A 99 9.51 15.31 13.71
CA ILE A 99 8.06 15.08 13.70
C ILE A 99 7.63 14.75 12.27
N LEU A 100 7.08 13.56 12.06
CA LEU A 100 6.46 13.17 10.80
C LEU A 100 5.02 13.67 10.78
N GLU A 101 4.70 14.57 9.87
CA GLU A 101 3.37 15.17 9.76
C GLU A 101 2.47 14.33 8.85
N LEU A 102 1.45 13.69 9.42
CA LEU A 102 0.53 12.78 8.71
C LEU A 102 -0.84 13.42 8.40
N TYR A 103 -0.99 14.72 8.58
CA TYR A 103 -2.27 15.41 8.50
C TYR A 103 -2.48 16.24 7.22
N HIS A 104 -1.59 16.15 6.24
CA HIS A 104 -1.67 16.93 4.99
C HIS A 104 -2.66 16.38 3.96
N GLY A 105 -3.35 15.28 4.27
CA GLY A 105 -4.39 14.73 3.41
C GLY A 105 -5.74 15.47 3.57
N ARG A 106 -6.70 15.13 2.71
CA ARG A 106 -8.01 15.82 2.61
C ARG A 106 -8.82 15.89 3.89
N THR A 107 -8.70 14.90 4.77
CA THR A 107 -9.45 14.84 6.04
C THR A 107 -8.60 15.25 7.24
N ALA A 108 -7.37 15.66 7.01
CA ALA A 108 -6.39 15.98 8.05
C ALA A 108 -6.16 14.84 9.07
N ALA A 109 -6.44 13.60 8.68
CA ALA A 109 -6.24 12.41 9.49
C ALA A 109 -5.12 11.53 8.90
N PHE A 110 -4.32 10.90 9.76
CA PHE A 110 -3.26 9.97 9.32
C PHE A 110 -3.78 8.83 8.43
N LYS A 111 -5.06 8.50 8.57
CA LYS A 111 -5.72 7.44 7.81
C LYS A 111 -5.80 7.74 6.30
N ASP A 112 -5.68 8.99 5.89
CA ASP A 112 -5.66 9.41 4.48
C ASP A 112 -4.51 8.75 3.72
N MET A 113 -3.41 8.42 4.39
CA MET A 113 -2.28 7.73 3.79
C MET A 113 -2.69 6.37 3.20
N ALA A 114 -3.47 5.58 3.94
CA ALA A 114 -3.96 4.28 3.50
C ALA A 114 -5.25 4.40 2.65
N LEU A 115 -6.17 5.28 3.02
CA LEU A 115 -7.45 5.44 2.32
C LEU A 115 -7.30 6.04 0.94
N SER A 116 -6.24 6.80 0.67
CA SER A 116 -5.99 7.37 -0.67
C SER A 116 -5.60 6.32 -1.69
N ILE A 117 -4.86 5.27 -1.29
CA ILE A 117 -4.41 4.23 -2.23
C ILE A 117 -5.39 3.06 -2.32
N LEU A 118 -6.20 2.81 -1.29
CA LEU A 118 -7.11 1.66 -1.23
C LEU A 118 -8.04 1.53 -2.45
N PRO A 119 -8.70 2.58 -2.97
CA PRO A 119 -9.54 2.47 -4.17
C PRO A 119 -8.78 1.98 -5.41
N TYR A 120 -7.54 2.42 -5.57
CA TYR A 120 -6.69 2.00 -6.68
C TYR A 120 -6.31 0.53 -6.56
N LEU A 121 -5.90 0.09 -5.37
CA LEU A 121 -5.60 -1.32 -5.09
C LEU A 121 -6.82 -2.23 -5.26
N LEU A 122 -8.03 -1.75 -4.97
CA LEU A 122 -9.27 -2.50 -5.19
C LEU A 122 -9.63 -2.65 -6.67
N THR A 123 -9.23 -1.71 -7.52
CA THR A 123 -9.60 -1.70 -8.94
C THR A 123 -8.57 -2.38 -9.84
N ALA A 124 -7.29 -2.30 -9.52
CA ALA A 124 -6.20 -2.86 -10.32
C ALA A 124 -6.37 -4.37 -10.63
N PRO A 125 -6.67 -5.26 -9.65
CA PRO A 125 -6.85 -6.68 -9.94
C PRO A 125 -8.07 -7.01 -10.80
N LYS A 126 -9.08 -6.12 -10.83
CA LYS A 126 -10.29 -6.31 -11.64
C LYS A 126 -10.02 -6.02 -13.13
N ILE A 127 -9.18 -5.04 -13.41
CA ILE A 127 -8.80 -4.66 -14.79
C ILE A 127 -7.97 -5.77 -15.43
N GLY A 128 -6.98 -6.33 -14.71
CA GLY A 128 -6.16 -7.44 -15.22
C GLY A 128 -6.92 -8.73 -15.50
N ARG A 129 -7.96 -9.04 -14.69
CA ARG A 129 -8.80 -10.24 -14.89
C ARG A 129 -9.84 -10.09 -16.00
N ALA A 130 -10.33 -8.88 -16.26
CA ALA A 130 -11.23 -8.62 -17.37
C ALA A 130 -10.54 -8.87 -18.72
N SER A 131 -9.27 -8.49 -18.87
CA SER A 131 -8.52 -8.70 -20.12
C SER A 131 -8.17 -10.16 -20.38
N CYS A 132 -8.17 -11.04 -19.38
CA CYS A 132 -7.98 -12.49 -19.55
C CYS A 132 -9.27 -13.24 -19.93
N ARG A 133 -10.47 -12.67 -19.68
CA ARG A 133 -11.74 -13.31 -20.04
C ARG A 133 -12.18 -13.05 -21.48
N GLU A 134 -11.63 -12.05 -22.14
CA GLU A 134 -11.95 -11.73 -23.54
C GLU A 134 -11.07 -12.44 -24.59
N ARG A 135 -10.21 -13.37 -24.16
CA ARG A 135 -9.36 -14.17 -25.06
C ARG A 135 -9.69 -15.67 -25.01
N VAL A 136 -10.97 -16.01 -25.09
CA VAL A 136 -11.41 -17.38 -25.40
C VAL A 136 -12.36 -17.32 -26.57
#